data_1853d83e62ca98cf5af9818db5e4d5aa
#
_entry.id   1853d83e62ca98cf5af9818db5e4d5aa
#
_cell.length_a   1.000
_cell.length_b   1.000
_cell.length_c   1.000
_cell.angle_alpha   90.00
_cell.angle_beta   90.00
_cell.angle_gamma   90.00
#
_symmetry.space_group_name_H-M   'P 1'
#
loop_
_entity.id
_entity.type
_entity.pdbx_description
1 polymer ?
#
loop_
_entity_poly.entity_id
_entity_poly.type
_entity_poly.pdbx_seq_one_letter_code
_entity_poly.pdbx_strand_id
1 'polypeptide(L)'
;MSQTITDAHLQFTKSWMEAHIEDAEKYLGMPVVFAEFGVSTKDPGYNVSFRNTLLSTVYQTILNSTKNGGSGAGSLLWQLFPEGTDYMDDGYAIVLSKYPSTSNIISLQSVRLSKFNSLCSWKCRWGCKKKHALETSLYHDDL
;
A
#
# COMPACT_ATOMS: atom_id res chain seq x y z
N MET A 1 -9.09 -21.32 -4.24
CA MET A 1 -7.62 -21.23 -4.18
C MET A 1 -7.20 -21.84 -2.84
N SER A 2 -6.19 -22.71 -2.80
CA SER A 2 -5.73 -23.23 -1.50
C SER A 2 -5.01 -22.10 -0.72
N GLN A 3 -5.04 -22.16 0.62
CA GLN A 3 -4.36 -21.19 1.49
C GLN A 3 -2.88 -21.03 1.09
N THR A 4 -2.21 -22.13 0.79
CA THR A 4 -0.80 -22.16 0.37
C THR A 4 -0.52 -21.32 -0.88
N ILE A 5 -1.41 -21.33 -1.89
CA ILE A 5 -1.24 -20.54 -3.12
C ILE A 5 -1.43 -19.05 -2.82
N THR A 6 -2.39 -18.73 -1.97
CA THR A 6 -2.64 -17.36 -1.50
C THR A 6 -1.43 -16.80 -0.77
N ASP A 7 -0.87 -17.56 0.16
CA ASP A 7 0.29 -17.15 0.96
C ASP A 7 1.54 -16.97 0.08
N ALA A 8 1.77 -17.86 -0.89
CA ALA A 8 2.86 -17.74 -1.85
C ALA A 8 2.74 -16.48 -2.71
N HIS A 9 1.53 -16.13 -3.16
CA HIS A 9 1.29 -14.92 -3.93
C HIS A 9 1.58 -13.66 -3.11
N LEU A 10 1.08 -13.60 -1.88
CA LEU A 10 1.32 -12.46 -0.98
C LEU A 10 2.81 -12.30 -0.65
N GLN A 11 3.49 -13.40 -0.36
CA GLN A 11 4.92 -13.40 -0.09
C GLN A 11 5.73 -12.94 -1.31
N PHE A 12 5.39 -13.44 -2.50
CA PHE A 12 6.02 -13.01 -3.75
C PHE A 12 5.83 -11.50 -3.95
N THR A 13 4.59 -11.00 -3.85
CA THR A 13 4.29 -9.57 -4.01
C THR A 13 5.12 -8.72 -3.06
N LYS A 14 5.17 -9.10 -1.78
CA LYS A 14 5.95 -8.39 -0.78
C LYS A 14 7.44 -8.37 -1.12
N SER A 15 8.04 -9.54 -1.40
CA SER A 15 9.47 -9.65 -1.71
C SER A 15 9.83 -8.91 -3.00
N TRP A 16 8.96 -8.97 -4.01
CA TRP A 16 9.14 -8.23 -5.25
C TRP A 16 9.14 -6.72 -5.02
N MET A 17 8.20 -6.20 -4.23
CA MET A 17 8.15 -4.79 -3.88
C MET A 17 9.38 -4.35 -3.08
N GLU A 18 9.80 -5.14 -2.09
CA GLU A 18 10.97 -4.84 -1.26
C GLU A 18 12.23 -4.77 -2.11
N ALA A 19 12.43 -5.68 -3.07
CA ALA A 19 13.57 -5.65 -4.00
C ALA A 19 13.57 -4.37 -4.84
N HIS A 20 12.43 -3.96 -5.41
CA HIS A 20 12.34 -2.74 -6.22
C HIS A 20 12.53 -1.46 -5.39
N ILE A 21 12.09 -1.45 -4.14
CA ILE A 21 12.35 -0.34 -3.21
C ILE A 21 13.85 -0.25 -2.93
N GLU A 22 14.49 -1.38 -2.67
CA GLU A 22 15.94 -1.46 -2.42
C GLU A 22 16.76 -1.01 -3.63
N ASP A 23 16.40 -1.45 -4.83
CA ASP A 23 17.06 -1.04 -6.08
C ASP A 23 16.88 0.47 -6.32
N ALA A 24 15.68 0.99 -6.11
CA ALA A 24 15.41 2.43 -6.24
C ALA A 24 16.24 3.25 -5.23
N GLU A 25 16.42 2.73 -4.03
CA GLU A 25 17.25 3.38 -3.00
C GLU A 25 18.74 3.32 -3.32
N LYS A 26 19.26 2.14 -3.70
CA LYS A 26 20.69 1.92 -3.87
C LYS A 26 21.25 2.47 -5.18
N TYR A 27 20.51 2.30 -6.27
CA TYR A 27 21.02 2.59 -7.60
C TYR A 27 20.46 3.86 -8.22
N LEU A 28 19.21 4.21 -7.92
CA LEU A 28 18.57 5.36 -8.53
C LEU A 28 18.56 6.60 -7.63
N GLY A 29 18.54 6.44 -6.32
CA GLY A 29 18.37 7.52 -5.36
C GLY A 29 17.02 8.24 -5.51
N MET A 30 15.99 7.55 -6.06
CA MET A 30 14.70 8.13 -6.42
C MET A 30 13.54 7.41 -5.71
N PRO A 31 12.41 8.11 -5.49
CA PRO A 31 11.21 7.48 -4.99
C PRO A 31 10.61 6.52 -6.03
N VAL A 32 10.02 5.41 -5.56
CA VAL A 32 9.29 4.45 -6.39
C VAL A 32 7.80 4.46 -6.03
N VAL A 33 6.95 4.43 -7.06
CA VAL A 33 5.50 4.30 -6.95
C VAL A 33 5.08 3.01 -7.64
N PHE A 34 4.32 2.17 -6.94
CA PHE A 34 3.74 0.94 -7.49
C PHE A 34 2.39 1.28 -8.12
N ALA A 35 2.34 1.28 -9.45
CA ALA A 35 1.15 1.61 -10.21
C ALA A 35 0.35 0.37 -10.61
N GLU A 36 -0.97 0.52 -10.69
CA GLU A 36 -1.90 -0.46 -11.29
C GLU A 36 -1.86 -1.84 -10.62
N PHE A 37 -2.00 -1.89 -9.31
CA PHE A 37 -2.13 -3.16 -8.61
C PHE A 37 -3.59 -3.42 -8.19
N GLY A 38 -4.02 -4.66 -8.32
CA GLY A 38 -5.38 -5.08 -7.98
C GLY A 38 -5.57 -6.60 -8.14
N VAL A 39 -6.79 -7.05 -7.88
CA VAL A 39 -7.23 -8.44 -8.08
C VAL A 39 -8.53 -8.44 -8.82
N SER A 40 -8.61 -9.19 -9.90
CA SER A 40 -9.83 -9.33 -10.68
C SER A 40 -10.84 -10.27 -10.00
N THR A 41 -12.11 -9.89 -10.02
CA THR A 41 -13.22 -10.77 -9.61
C THR A 41 -13.35 -11.99 -10.51
N LYS A 42 -12.73 -11.94 -11.71
CA LYS A 42 -12.71 -13.03 -12.69
C LYS A 42 -11.58 -14.03 -12.43
N ASP A 43 -10.64 -13.71 -11.55
CA ASP A 43 -9.53 -14.61 -11.24
C ASP A 43 -10.03 -15.85 -10.48
N PRO A 44 -9.55 -17.06 -10.85
CA PRO A 44 -9.92 -18.27 -10.12
C PRO A 44 -9.58 -18.16 -8.63
N GLY A 45 -10.58 -18.39 -7.79
CA GLY A 45 -10.42 -18.32 -6.34
C GLY A 45 -10.45 -16.90 -5.74
N TYR A 46 -10.86 -15.90 -6.52
CA TYR A 46 -11.12 -14.56 -5.98
C TYR A 46 -12.07 -14.60 -4.78
N ASN A 47 -11.75 -13.82 -3.79
CA ASN A 47 -12.66 -13.41 -2.72
C ASN A 47 -12.21 -12.06 -2.14
N VAL A 48 -13.14 -11.37 -1.48
CA VAL A 48 -12.88 -10.03 -0.91
C VAL A 48 -11.78 -10.07 0.16
N SER A 49 -11.68 -11.17 0.92
CA SER A 49 -10.65 -11.31 1.94
C SER A 49 -9.25 -11.34 1.32
N PHE A 50 -9.04 -12.09 0.23
CA PHE A 50 -7.77 -12.12 -0.48
C PHE A 50 -7.40 -10.75 -1.04
N ARG A 51 -8.34 -10.08 -1.72
CA ARG A 51 -8.12 -8.71 -2.20
C ARG A 51 -7.71 -7.78 -1.07
N ASN A 52 -8.42 -7.81 0.05
CA ASN A 52 -8.14 -6.96 1.20
C ASN A 52 -6.76 -7.24 1.80
N THR A 53 -6.35 -8.50 1.86
CA THR A 53 -5.02 -8.89 2.34
C THR A 53 -3.93 -8.42 1.39
N LEU A 54 -4.13 -8.54 0.06
CA LEU A 54 -3.19 -8.02 -0.93
C LEU A 54 -3.02 -6.51 -0.80
N LEU A 55 -4.13 -5.75 -0.74
CA LEU A 55 -4.08 -4.30 -0.55
C LEU A 55 -3.32 -3.93 0.75
N SER A 56 -3.63 -4.62 1.83
CA SER A 56 -2.96 -4.40 3.12
C SER A 56 -1.46 -4.70 3.04
N THR A 57 -1.06 -5.76 2.34
CA THR A 57 0.35 -6.11 2.12
C THR A 57 1.08 -5.02 1.35
N VAL A 58 0.52 -4.57 0.22
CA VAL A 58 1.10 -3.48 -0.59
C VAL A 58 1.24 -2.20 0.23
N TYR A 59 0.18 -1.79 0.90
CA TYR A 59 0.15 -0.56 1.69
C TYR A 59 1.11 -0.61 2.88
N GLN A 60 1.19 -1.74 3.57
CA GLN A 60 2.10 -1.91 4.70
C GLN A 60 3.57 -1.89 4.26
N THR A 61 3.89 -2.51 3.12
CA THR A 61 5.26 -2.50 2.55
C THR A 61 5.70 -1.07 2.23
N ILE A 62 4.84 -0.28 1.58
CA ILE A 62 5.11 1.13 1.30
C ILE A 62 5.27 1.94 2.59
N LEU A 63 4.32 1.79 3.52
CA LEU A 63 4.34 2.53 4.78
C LEU A 63 5.61 2.23 5.60
N ASN A 64 6.04 0.97 5.65
CA ASN A 64 7.28 0.57 6.32
C ASN A 64 8.50 1.23 5.67
N SER A 65 8.59 1.18 4.33
CA SER A 65 9.66 1.86 3.61
C SER A 65 9.68 3.36 3.90
N THR A 66 8.51 4.01 3.77
CA THR A 66 8.36 5.45 4.01
C THR A 66 8.78 5.84 5.43
N LYS A 67 8.34 5.10 6.45
CA LYS A 67 8.69 5.36 7.86
C LYS A 67 10.19 5.22 8.13
N ASN A 68 10.85 4.30 7.44
CA ASN A 68 12.28 4.05 7.56
C ASN A 68 13.13 4.97 6.67
N GLY A 69 12.51 5.92 5.96
CA GLY A 69 13.21 6.83 5.06
C GLY A 69 13.70 6.15 3.78
N GLY A 70 13.10 5.02 3.40
CA GLY A 70 13.37 4.32 2.15
C GLY A 70 12.66 4.95 0.95
N SER A 71 12.88 4.36 -0.23
CA SER A 71 12.40 4.91 -1.51
C SER A 71 10.93 4.62 -1.83
N GLY A 72 10.22 3.77 -1.09
CA GLY A 72 8.80 3.51 -1.29
C GLY A 72 7.95 4.76 -1.01
N ALA A 73 7.32 5.33 -2.05
CA ALA A 73 6.65 6.63 -1.99
C ALA A 73 5.12 6.55 -2.12
N GLY A 74 4.60 5.53 -2.76
CA GLY A 74 3.15 5.41 -2.96
C GLY A 74 2.72 4.26 -3.83
N SER A 75 1.41 4.17 -4.04
CA SER A 75 0.81 3.19 -4.94
C SER A 75 -0.49 3.70 -5.54
N LEU A 76 -0.84 3.18 -6.71
CA LEU A 76 -2.07 3.46 -7.43
C LEU A 76 -2.88 2.18 -7.55
N LEU A 77 -4.03 2.16 -6.88
CA LEU A 77 -4.93 1.00 -6.89
C LEU A 77 -5.67 0.92 -8.23
N TRP A 78 -5.68 -0.25 -8.85
CA TRP A 78 -6.47 -0.56 -10.01
C TRP A 78 -7.68 -1.42 -9.61
N GLN A 79 -8.98 -0.91 -9.63
CA GLN A 79 -9.28 0.51 -9.80
C GLN A 79 -10.54 0.89 -9.01
N LEU A 80 -10.71 2.16 -8.70
CA LEU A 80 -11.91 2.67 -8.05
C LEU A 80 -12.94 3.11 -9.09
N PHE A 81 -14.19 2.71 -8.89
CA PHE A 81 -15.31 3.08 -9.74
C PHE A 81 -16.35 3.90 -8.97
N PRO A 82 -16.94 4.94 -9.60
CA PRO A 82 -18.12 5.60 -9.06
C PRO A 82 -19.33 4.66 -9.01
N GLU A 83 -20.30 4.98 -8.20
CA GLU A 83 -21.59 4.28 -8.21
C GLU A 83 -22.27 4.45 -9.56
N GLY A 84 -22.96 3.40 -10.02
CA GLY A 84 -23.70 3.39 -11.29
C GLY A 84 -22.83 3.14 -12.53
N THR A 85 -21.55 2.89 -12.41
CA THR A 85 -20.65 2.60 -13.55
C THR A 85 -20.29 1.12 -13.67
N ASP A 86 -21.06 0.22 -13.05
CA ASP A 86 -20.82 -1.24 -13.07
C ASP A 86 -20.77 -1.84 -14.49
N TYR A 87 -21.42 -1.19 -15.46
CA TYR A 87 -21.38 -1.62 -16.87
C TYR A 87 -19.99 -1.49 -17.53
N MET A 88 -19.08 -0.77 -16.90
CA MET A 88 -17.69 -0.61 -17.36
C MET A 88 -16.73 -1.57 -16.66
N ASP A 89 -17.22 -2.42 -15.73
CA ASP A 89 -16.37 -3.29 -14.91
C ASP A 89 -15.69 -4.36 -15.76
N ASP A 90 -14.38 -4.29 -15.81
CA ASP A 90 -13.49 -5.29 -16.42
C ASP A 90 -13.14 -6.45 -15.48
N GLY A 91 -13.64 -6.41 -14.26
CA GLY A 91 -13.38 -7.35 -13.17
C GLY A 91 -12.55 -6.75 -12.03
N TYR A 92 -11.98 -5.57 -12.20
CA TYR A 92 -11.15 -4.91 -11.17
C TYR A 92 -11.90 -3.79 -10.43
N ALA A 93 -13.13 -3.47 -10.81
CA ALA A 93 -13.88 -2.37 -10.25
C ALA A 93 -14.11 -2.52 -8.74
N ILE A 94 -13.77 -1.48 -7.99
CA ILE A 94 -14.07 -1.35 -6.56
C ILE A 94 -14.97 -0.14 -6.37
N VAL A 95 -16.24 -0.39 -6.06
CA VAL A 95 -17.20 0.64 -5.65
C VAL A 95 -17.18 0.68 -4.13
N LEU A 96 -16.70 1.77 -3.54
CA LEU A 96 -16.39 1.86 -2.10
C LEU A 96 -17.58 1.56 -1.20
N SER A 97 -18.78 2.00 -1.57
CA SER A 97 -20.01 1.73 -0.84
C SER A 97 -20.40 0.25 -0.79
N LYS A 98 -20.04 -0.52 -1.84
CA LYS A 98 -20.31 -1.96 -1.92
C LYS A 98 -19.29 -2.79 -1.12
N TYR A 99 -18.13 -2.23 -0.80
CA TYR A 99 -17.04 -2.94 -0.13
C TYR A 99 -16.50 -2.16 1.09
N PRO A 100 -17.26 -2.05 2.20
CA PRO A 100 -16.86 -1.26 3.36
C PRO A 100 -15.50 -1.66 3.97
N SER A 101 -15.18 -2.95 4.00
CA SER A 101 -13.88 -3.43 4.51
C SER A 101 -12.70 -2.97 3.64
N THR A 102 -12.87 -2.98 2.31
CA THR A 102 -11.87 -2.47 1.37
C THR A 102 -11.74 -0.95 1.48
N SER A 103 -12.88 -0.25 1.60
CA SER A 103 -12.93 1.21 1.81
C SER A 103 -12.13 1.63 3.06
N ASN A 104 -12.30 0.90 4.16
CA ASN A 104 -11.57 1.15 5.40
C ASN A 104 -10.05 0.98 5.22
N ILE A 105 -9.59 -0.05 4.50
CA ILE A 105 -8.17 -0.28 4.23
C ILE A 105 -7.57 0.89 3.42
N ILE A 106 -8.27 1.33 2.37
CA ILE A 106 -7.83 2.44 1.52
C ILE A 106 -7.77 3.75 2.32
N SER A 107 -8.84 4.04 3.08
CA SER A 107 -8.92 5.25 3.91
C SER A 107 -7.84 5.29 4.97
N LEU A 108 -7.59 4.15 5.63
CA LEU A 108 -6.55 4.05 6.66
C LEU A 108 -5.15 4.31 6.08
N GLN A 109 -4.85 3.79 4.89
CA GLN A 109 -3.58 4.06 4.21
C GLN A 109 -3.43 5.54 3.88
N SER A 110 -4.48 6.16 3.34
CA SER A 110 -4.49 7.60 3.03
C SER A 110 -4.20 8.45 4.26
N VAL A 111 -4.87 8.16 5.38
CA VAL A 111 -4.65 8.86 6.66
C VAL A 111 -3.23 8.68 7.17
N ARG A 112 -2.68 7.46 7.13
CA ARG A 112 -1.32 7.16 7.61
C ARG A 112 -0.25 7.90 6.80
N LEU A 113 -0.35 7.89 5.47
CA LEU A 113 0.59 8.62 4.61
C LEU A 113 0.44 10.13 4.76
N SER A 114 -0.77 10.65 4.90
CA SER A 114 -1.02 12.08 5.13
C SER A 114 -0.43 12.54 6.45
N LYS A 115 -0.59 11.77 7.54
CA LYS A 115 0.05 12.07 8.83
C LYS A 115 1.57 12.08 8.70
N PHE A 116 2.15 11.09 8.03
CA PHE A 116 3.59 11.05 7.82
C PHE A 116 4.08 12.28 7.04
N ASN A 117 3.41 12.63 5.95
CA ASN A 117 3.78 13.78 5.13
C ASN A 117 3.63 15.13 5.86
N SER A 118 2.65 15.25 6.76
CA SER A 118 2.47 16.47 7.57
C SER A 118 3.57 16.66 8.62
N LEU A 119 4.13 15.56 9.13
CA LEU A 119 5.24 15.58 10.08
C LEU A 119 6.59 15.87 9.38
N CYS A 120 6.71 15.45 8.12
CA CYS A 120 7.87 15.72 7.28
C CYS A 120 7.64 17.03 6.52
N SER A 121 7.98 18.18 7.12
CA SER A 121 7.95 19.47 6.42
C SER A 121 8.72 19.37 5.10
N TRP A 122 8.21 20.00 4.03
CA TRP A 122 8.79 20.07 2.68
C TRP A 122 10.32 20.35 2.68
N LYS A 123 10.81 21.11 3.64
CA LYS A 123 12.25 21.43 3.80
C LYS A 123 13.09 20.28 4.36
N CYS A 124 12.48 19.25 4.95
CA CYS A 124 13.18 18.13 5.61
C CYS A 124 13.19 16.83 4.79
N ARG A 125 12.72 16.84 3.57
CA ARG A 125 12.53 15.62 2.76
C ARG A 125 13.79 14.76 2.61
N TRP A 126 14.97 15.35 2.68
CA TRP A 126 16.29 14.69 2.69
C TRP A 126 16.92 14.56 4.08
N GLY A 127 16.39 15.25 5.08
CA GLY A 127 16.89 15.28 6.45
C GLY A 127 16.05 14.50 7.47
N CYS A 128 14.90 13.98 7.11
CA CYS A 128 13.97 13.28 8.01
C CYS A 128 14.55 11.96 8.57
N LYS A 129 15.57 11.39 7.92
CA LYS A 129 16.30 10.19 8.41
C LYS A 129 16.86 10.34 9.83
N LYS A 130 17.14 11.57 10.31
CA LYS A 130 17.76 11.81 11.63
C LYS A 130 16.76 12.13 12.76
N LYS A 131 15.54 12.57 12.47
CA LYS A 131 14.57 12.92 13.53
C LYS A 131 13.72 11.74 14.00
N HIS A 132 13.44 10.75 13.14
CA HIS A 132 12.59 9.60 13.51
C HIS A 132 13.22 8.63 14.51
N ALA A 133 14.53 8.57 14.62
CA ALA A 133 15.18 7.71 15.62
C ALA A 133 14.95 8.18 17.07
N LEU A 134 14.49 9.41 17.27
CA LEU A 134 14.25 9.98 18.59
C LEU A 134 12.76 9.99 19.00
N GLU A 135 11.83 9.88 18.05
CA GLU A 135 10.39 9.96 18.34
C GLU A 135 9.68 8.59 18.39
N THR A 136 10.32 7.50 17.95
CA THR A 136 9.77 6.15 18.07
C THR A 136 9.64 5.66 19.52
N SER A 137 10.21 6.39 20.48
CA SER A 137 10.05 6.10 21.91
C SER A 137 8.72 6.60 22.51
N LEU A 138 7.95 7.42 21.80
CA LEU A 138 6.76 8.09 22.36
C LEU A 138 5.42 7.53 21.84
N TYR A 139 5.42 6.52 20.95
CA TYR A 139 4.20 6.00 20.35
C TYR A 139 4.01 4.48 20.55
N HIS A 140 4.41 3.94 21.71
CA HIS A 140 4.14 2.53 22.06
C HIS A 140 2.89 2.35 22.93
N ASP A 141 2.24 3.41 23.35
CA ASP A 141 0.99 3.33 24.09
C ASP A 141 -0.11 4.03 23.29
N ASP A 142 -1.14 3.30 22.95
CA ASP A 142 -2.40 3.59 22.26
C ASP A 142 -2.54 3.05 20.83
N LEU A 143 -2.79 1.70 20.73
CA LEU A 143 -3.82 1.06 19.89
C LEU A 143 -3.90 -0.41 20.23
#